data_78e61f16e939fa3d95c8e8f33f1159ce
#
_entry.id   78e61f16e939fa3d95c8e8f33f1159ce
#
_cell.length_a   1.000
_cell.length_b   1.000
_cell.length_c   1.000
_cell.angle_alpha   90.00
_cell.angle_beta   90.00
_cell.angle_gamma   90.00
#
_symmetry.space_group_name_H-M   'P 1'
#
loop_
_entity.id
_entity.type
_entity.pdbx_description
1 polymer ?
#
loop_
_entity_poly.entity_id
_entity_poly.type
_entity_poly.pdbx_seq_one_letter_code
_entity_poly.pdbx_strand_id
1 'polypeptide(L)'
;MPPPGAGRDDPLRIAYLSYRGKPHVGGQGVYTRHLTKALVELGHHVEVLGGQPYPVLDPRVPLVKLPSLDIFNDTYPGRFPAYWEIKHWQDLVEIAQFSTGRFSEPLAFSLRAWRYLDGRKLDFDLVHDNQCLGYGILAIDRFLPVLETLHHPITKDRALEVAHAPNSRKRRSVNRWYGFVKMQARVARNLPRVVVVSENSINDIHTDFGVPRENMRLVPVGVDPELFKPMPHVERVPGRLITTASADVALKGLSYLLEATAKLRTERDVTLTVIGRPKPGGRSAETIERLGLTDAVTFVGGVPDERIVELYAEAELAIVPSLYEGFSLPAAEAMATGTALVATTGGALPEVTGTDGETVLSCPPGDADALAATIRRGLDDAALRAKVGAAGRERVVSRWSWAHTAKATVEQYRELLEMRAESGRGRRC
;
A
#
# COMPACT_ATOMS: atom_id res chain seq x y z
N MET A 1 3.63 -29.88 -10.39
CA MET A 1 2.25 -30.29 -10.06
C MET A 1 2.28 -30.83 -8.64
N PRO A 2 1.44 -30.36 -7.73
CA PRO A 2 1.27 -31.04 -6.45
C PRO A 2 0.84 -32.49 -6.74
N PRO A 3 1.21 -33.45 -5.87
CA PRO A 3 0.79 -34.83 -6.07
C PRO A 3 -0.75 -34.90 -6.09
N PRO A 4 -1.35 -35.71 -6.96
CA PRO A 4 -2.79 -35.89 -7.00
C PRO A 4 -3.23 -36.51 -5.67
N GLY A 5 -3.92 -35.75 -4.83
CA GLY A 5 -4.41 -36.18 -3.53
C GLY A 5 -4.12 -35.23 -2.36
N ALA A 6 -3.51 -34.05 -2.60
CA ALA A 6 -3.34 -33.06 -1.54
C ALA A 6 -4.73 -32.64 -1.01
N GLY A 7 -4.99 -32.91 0.27
CA GLY A 7 -6.23 -32.51 0.96
C GLY A 7 -6.39 -30.99 0.98
N ARG A 8 -7.63 -30.53 1.19
CA ARG A 8 -7.92 -29.09 1.29
C ARG A 8 -7.13 -28.38 2.38
N ASP A 9 -6.53 -29.10 3.32
CA ASP A 9 -5.82 -28.58 4.49
C ASP A 9 -4.28 -28.73 4.40
N ASP A 10 -3.75 -29.30 3.30
CA ASP A 10 -2.30 -29.49 3.18
C ASP A 10 -1.55 -28.15 3.07
N PRO A 11 -0.35 -28.05 3.72
CA PRO A 11 0.51 -26.88 3.60
C PRO A 11 0.89 -26.58 2.13
N LEU A 12 0.79 -25.32 1.74
CA LEU A 12 1.21 -24.84 0.43
C LEU A 12 2.62 -24.25 0.50
N ARG A 13 3.38 -24.41 -0.58
CA ARG A 13 4.71 -23.81 -0.77
C ARG A 13 4.55 -22.62 -1.71
N ILE A 14 4.73 -21.42 -1.18
CA ILE A 14 4.39 -20.15 -1.83
C ILE A 14 5.67 -19.35 -2.09
N ALA A 15 5.94 -19.01 -3.34
CA ALA A 15 6.89 -17.97 -3.68
C ALA A 15 6.18 -16.62 -3.71
N TYR A 16 6.50 -15.73 -2.76
CA TYR A 16 5.87 -14.42 -2.63
C TYR A 16 6.78 -13.34 -3.21
N LEU A 17 6.29 -12.55 -4.18
CA LEU A 17 7.07 -11.53 -4.87
C LEU A 17 6.77 -10.14 -4.31
N SER A 18 7.81 -9.40 -3.93
CA SER A 18 7.72 -8.01 -3.47
C SER A 18 8.81 -7.18 -4.13
N TYR A 19 8.48 -6.45 -5.20
CA TYR A 19 9.47 -5.69 -5.97
C TYR A 19 10.00 -4.46 -5.22
N ARG A 20 9.24 -3.92 -4.27
CA ARG A 20 9.63 -2.84 -3.34
C ARG A 20 9.01 -3.07 -1.96
N GLY A 21 9.86 -3.28 -0.97
CA GLY A 21 9.41 -3.58 0.38
C GLY A 21 9.78 -2.52 1.40
N LYS A 22 9.44 -1.22 1.18
CA LYS A 22 9.67 -0.19 2.21
C LYS A 22 9.03 -0.62 3.54
N PRO A 23 9.82 -0.77 4.64
CA PRO A 23 9.33 -1.48 5.83
C PRO A 23 8.32 -0.70 6.66
N HIS A 24 8.40 0.65 6.67
CA HIS A 24 7.63 1.50 7.58
C HIS A 24 6.75 2.55 6.86
N VAL A 25 6.93 2.74 5.56
CA VAL A 25 6.20 3.75 4.78
C VAL A 25 5.92 3.19 3.40
N GLY A 26 4.68 2.89 3.14
CA GLY A 26 4.23 2.33 1.86
C GLY A 26 3.48 1.02 2.07
N GLY A 27 2.24 0.94 1.60
CA GLY A 27 1.32 -0.17 1.88
C GLY A 27 1.86 -1.54 1.47
N GLN A 28 2.66 -1.66 0.38
CA GLN A 28 3.14 -2.94 -0.13
C GLN A 28 4.11 -3.65 0.82
N GLY A 29 5.05 -2.93 1.47
CA GLY A 29 6.01 -3.53 2.40
C GLY A 29 5.33 -4.00 3.69
N VAL A 30 4.42 -3.20 4.23
CA VAL A 30 3.61 -3.54 5.41
C VAL A 30 2.71 -4.74 5.10
N TYR A 31 2.02 -4.72 3.94
CA TYR A 31 1.19 -5.84 3.48
C TYR A 31 2.00 -7.14 3.35
N THR A 32 3.18 -7.09 2.71
CA THR A 32 4.08 -8.24 2.59
C THR A 32 4.43 -8.82 3.95
N ARG A 33 4.88 -7.97 4.91
CA ARG A 33 5.27 -8.37 6.26
C ARG A 33 4.16 -9.13 6.98
N HIS A 34 2.98 -8.53 7.03
CA HIS A 34 1.87 -9.08 7.83
C HIS A 34 1.19 -10.28 7.16
N LEU A 35 0.96 -10.23 5.84
CA LEU A 35 0.35 -11.36 5.15
C LEU A 35 1.24 -12.60 5.19
N THR A 36 2.55 -12.45 4.91
CA THR A 36 3.47 -13.61 4.92
C THR A 36 3.62 -14.21 6.31
N LYS A 37 3.64 -13.36 7.37
CA LYS A 37 3.59 -13.82 8.77
C LYS A 37 2.32 -14.64 9.01
N ALA A 38 1.15 -14.13 8.66
CA ALA A 38 -0.13 -14.79 8.89
C ALA A 38 -0.26 -16.10 8.07
N LEU A 39 0.30 -16.16 6.85
CA LEU A 39 0.35 -17.41 6.06
C LEU A 39 1.19 -18.49 6.73
N VAL A 40 2.34 -18.12 7.32
CA VAL A 40 3.18 -19.07 8.09
C VAL A 40 2.46 -19.51 9.38
N GLU A 41 1.72 -18.62 10.03
CA GLU A 41 0.89 -18.97 11.21
C GLU A 41 -0.26 -19.93 10.85
N LEU A 42 -0.73 -19.93 9.61
CA LEU A 42 -1.67 -20.93 9.08
C LEU A 42 -1.00 -22.25 8.66
N GLY A 43 0.32 -22.37 8.83
CA GLY A 43 1.08 -23.60 8.53
C GLY A 43 1.62 -23.70 7.11
N HIS A 44 1.51 -22.64 6.29
CA HIS A 44 2.06 -22.64 4.93
C HIS A 44 3.55 -22.29 4.91
N HIS A 45 4.26 -22.74 3.87
CA HIS A 45 5.68 -22.43 3.63
C HIS A 45 5.76 -21.24 2.66
N VAL A 46 6.29 -20.11 3.13
CA VAL A 46 6.41 -18.89 2.33
C VAL A 46 7.88 -18.51 2.20
N GLU A 47 8.35 -18.33 0.97
CA GLU A 47 9.64 -17.71 0.66
C GLU A 47 9.40 -16.40 -0.08
N VAL A 48 9.91 -15.28 0.45
CA VAL A 48 9.76 -13.95 -0.16
C VAL A 48 10.94 -13.67 -1.07
N LEU A 49 10.66 -13.38 -2.34
CA LEU A 49 11.63 -12.82 -3.27
C LEU A 49 11.49 -11.30 -3.25
N GLY A 50 12.49 -10.61 -2.70
CA GLY A 50 12.45 -9.16 -2.47
C GLY A 50 13.36 -8.38 -3.40
N GLY A 51 12.81 -7.29 -3.98
CA GLY A 51 13.57 -6.21 -4.60
C GLY A 51 13.92 -5.09 -3.62
N GLN A 52 14.81 -4.20 -4.01
CA GLN A 52 15.24 -3.05 -3.20
C GLN A 52 14.19 -1.91 -3.25
N PRO A 53 13.95 -1.22 -2.11
CA PRO A 53 14.40 -1.55 -0.76
C PRO A 53 13.75 -2.83 -0.24
N TYR A 54 14.55 -3.67 0.43
CA TYR A 54 14.08 -4.98 0.89
C TYR A 54 13.05 -4.86 2.01
N PRO A 55 12.03 -5.75 2.05
CA PRO A 55 11.06 -5.79 3.14
C PRO A 55 11.71 -6.30 4.45
N VAL A 56 11.19 -5.80 5.56
CA VAL A 56 11.43 -6.38 6.89
C VAL A 56 10.34 -7.41 7.13
N LEU A 57 10.72 -8.65 7.39
CA LEU A 57 9.81 -9.79 7.52
C LEU A 57 9.85 -10.40 8.92
N ASP A 58 8.86 -11.22 9.23
CA ASP A 58 8.92 -12.13 10.39
C ASP A 58 10.13 -13.06 10.23
N PRO A 59 10.90 -13.35 11.31
CA PRO A 59 12.09 -14.22 11.24
C PRO A 59 11.86 -15.63 10.69
N ARG A 60 10.62 -16.10 10.72
CA ARG A 60 10.21 -17.41 10.16
C ARG A 60 10.07 -17.40 8.64
N VAL A 61 10.02 -16.21 8.02
CA VAL A 61 9.82 -16.03 6.58
C VAL A 61 11.16 -15.79 5.90
N PRO A 62 11.70 -16.74 5.13
CA PRO A 62 12.94 -16.56 4.37
C PRO A 62 12.83 -15.42 3.34
N LEU A 63 13.85 -14.57 3.26
CA LEU A 63 14.00 -13.53 2.25
C LEU A 63 15.12 -13.88 1.27
N VAL A 64 14.74 -14.06 0.02
CA VAL A 64 15.69 -14.12 -1.10
C VAL A 64 15.80 -12.73 -1.72
N LYS A 65 16.96 -12.15 -1.64
CA LYS A 65 17.26 -10.83 -2.21
C LYS A 65 17.52 -10.95 -3.71
N LEU A 66 16.70 -10.29 -4.52
CA LEU A 66 16.91 -10.14 -5.95
C LEU A 66 17.44 -8.71 -6.23
N PRO A 67 18.76 -8.49 -6.18
CA PRO A 67 19.32 -7.16 -6.29
C PRO A 67 19.05 -6.55 -7.67
N SER A 68 18.69 -5.27 -7.70
CA SER A 68 18.62 -4.42 -8.87
C SER A 68 19.86 -3.53 -8.97
N LEU A 69 19.92 -2.69 -10.00
CA LEU A 69 20.95 -1.64 -10.10
C LEU A 69 20.71 -0.49 -9.11
N ASP A 70 19.62 -0.54 -8.35
CA ASP A 70 19.24 0.44 -7.33
C ASP A 70 19.29 1.90 -7.82
N ILE A 71 18.81 2.09 -9.06
CA ILE A 71 18.82 3.39 -9.75
C ILE A 71 17.99 4.45 -9.02
N PHE A 72 16.89 4.00 -8.40
CA PHE A 72 15.93 4.87 -7.73
C PHE A 72 16.00 4.78 -6.19
N ASN A 73 17.25 4.63 -5.66
CA ASN A 73 17.46 4.62 -4.21
C ASN A 73 17.14 5.98 -3.56
N ASP A 74 16.89 5.95 -2.27
CA ASP A 74 16.44 7.15 -1.54
C ASP A 74 17.56 8.19 -1.34
N THR A 75 18.87 7.83 -1.49
CA THR A 75 20.01 8.73 -1.28
C THR A 75 20.37 9.48 -2.55
N TYR A 76 20.46 8.77 -3.69
CA TYR A 76 20.83 9.32 -4.99
C TYR A 76 19.85 8.84 -6.07
N PRO A 77 18.61 9.34 -6.08
CA PRO A 77 17.61 8.89 -7.04
C PRO A 77 18.01 9.30 -8.48
N GLY A 78 17.95 8.33 -9.38
CA GLY A 78 18.33 8.56 -10.79
C GLY A 78 19.82 8.45 -11.07
N ARG A 79 20.60 7.80 -10.19
CA ARG A 79 22.01 7.53 -10.45
C ARG A 79 22.20 6.68 -11.70
N PHE A 80 23.27 6.90 -12.44
CA PHE A 80 23.67 6.01 -13.52
C PHE A 80 24.57 4.90 -12.96
N PRO A 81 24.27 3.61 -13.18
CA PRO A 81 25.08 2.51 -12.64
C PRO A 81 26.44 2.45 -13.33
N ALA A 82 27.45 2.02 -12.60
CA ALA A 82 28.77 1.78 -13.15
C ALA A 82 28.80 0.47 -13.97
N TYR A 83 29.70 0.37 -14.97
CA TYR A 83 29.71 -0.79 -15.87
C TYR A 83 29.97 -2.13 -15.16
N TRP A 84 30.72 -2.15 -14.06
CA TRP A 84 30.97 -3.36 -13.28
C TRP A 84 29.77 -3.82 -12.44
N GLU A 85 28.71 -3.01 -12.31
CA GLU A 85 27.46 -3.40 -11.68
C GLU A 85 26.56 -4.18 -12.64
N ILE A 86 26.82 -4.11 -13.94
CA ILE A 86 26.09 -4.81 -14.98
C ILE A 86 26.57 -6.26 -15.05
N LYS A 87 25.84 -7.18 -14.45
CA LYS A 87 26.22 -8.60 -14.34
C LYS A 87 25.35 -9.52 -15.18
N HIS A 88 24.12 -9.09 -15.47
CA HIS A 88 23.11 -9.89 -16.12
C HIS A 88 22.38 -9.10 -17.20
N TRP A 89 21.79 -9.79 -18.16
CA TRP A 89 21.01 -9.15 -19.23
C TRP A 89 19.79 -8.35 -18.71
N GLN A 90 19.22 -8.73 -17.53
CA GLN A 90 18.16 -7.97 -16.88
C GLN A 90 18.63 -6.56 -16.49
N ASP A 91 19.90 -6.40 -16.16
CA ASP A 91 20.51 -5.11 -15.82
C ASP A 91 20.55 -4.19 -17.06
N LEU A 92 20.81 -4.77 -18.24
CA LEU A 92 20.74 -4.04 -19.51
C LEU A 92 19.31 -3.57 -19.82
N VAL A 93 18.30 -4.40 -19.54
CA VAL A 93 16.89 -4.02 -19.69
C VAL A 93 16.55 -2.86 -18.74
N GLU A 94 17.03 -2.92 -17.49
CA GLU A 94 16.81 -1.88 -16.49
C GLU A 94 17.43 -0.54 -16.94
N ILE A 95 18.68 -0.54 -17.42
CA ILE A 95 19.35 0.65 -17.96
C ILE A 95 18.61 1.19 -19.18
N ALA A 96 18.21 0.33 -20.12
CA ALA A 96 17.52 0.76 -21.33
C ALA A 96 16.18 1.45 -21.01
N GLN A 97 15.40 0.93 -20.04
CA GLN A 97 14.19 1.58 -19.57
C GLN A 97 14.49 2.92 -18.91
N PHE A 98 15.45 2.96 -18.01
CA PHE A 98 15.89 4.19 -17.32
C PHE A 98 16.37 5.26 -18.31
N SER A 99 17.21 4.90 -19.27
CA SER A 99 17.74 5.84 -20.29
C SER A 99 16.64 6.46 -21.16
N THR A 100 15.48 5.78 -21.28
CA THR A 100 14.31 6.35 -21.95
C THR A 100 13.41 7.17 -21.03
N GLY A 101 13.79 7.36 -19.75
CA GLY A 101 13.04 8.11 -18.74
C GLY A 101 11.80 7.38 -18.21
N ARG A 102 11.79 6.05 -18.25
CA ARG A 102 10.73 5.18 -17.74
C ARG A 102 11.12 4.60 -16.38
N PHE A 103 10.13 4.29 -15.57
CA PHE A 103 10.33 3.53 -14.34
C PHE A 103 10.55 2.05 -14.66
N SER A 104 11.75 1.54 -14.37
CA SER A 104 12.22 0.24 -14.84
C SER A 104 11.99 -0.91 -13.87
N GLU A 105 11.79 -0.62 -12.58
CA GLU A 105 11.82 -1.63 -11.52
C GLU A 105 10.82 -2.79 -11.71
N PRO A 106 9.52 -2.58 -12.04
CA PRO A 106 8.60 -3.70 -12.16
C PRO A 106 8.98 -4.70 -13.25
N LEU A 107 9.46 -4.20 -14.41
CA LEU A 107 9.91 -5.07 -15.48
C LEU A 107 11.17 -5.84 -15.09
N ALA A 108 12.20 -5.11 -14.64
CA ALA A 108 13.49 -5.71 -14.30
C ALA A 108 13.37 -6.73 -13.16
N PHE A 109 12.61 -6.42 -12.11
CA PHE A 109 12.35 -7.34 -11.00
C PHE A 109 11.63 -8.60 -11.48
N SER A 110 10.55 -8.48 -12.24
CA SER A 110 9.80 -9.63 -12.73
C SER A 110 10.64 -10.58 -13.59
N LEU A 111 11.59 -10.03 -14.38
CA LEU A 111 12.51 -10.85 -15.18
C LEU A 111 13.55 -11.57 -14.31
N ARG A 112 14.02 -10.95 -13.22
CA ARG A 112 14.90 -11.59 -12.23
C ARG A 112 14.16 -12.69 -11.47
N ALA A 113 12.93 -12.44 -11.04
CA ALA A 113 12.07 -13.42 -10.40
C ALA A 113 11.78 -14.62 -11.31
N TRP A 114 11.44 -14.36 -12.58
CA TRP A 114 11.26 -15.41 -13.58
C TRP A 114 12.50 -16.31 -13.70
N ARG A 115 13.69 -15.71 -13.88
CA ARG A 115 14.95 -16.47 -13.99
C ARG A 115 15.23 -17.32 -12.75
N TYR A 116 14.98 -16.77 -11.57
CA TYR A 116 15.17 -17.49 -10.30
C TYR A 116 14.22 -18.68 -10.17
N LEU A 117 12.94 -18.48 -10.47
CA LEU A 117 11.89 -19.49 -10.33
C LEU A 117 11.95 -20.57 -11.43
N ASP A 118 12.46 -20.28 -12.62
CA ASP A 118 12.58 -21.28 -13.69
C ASP A 118 13.49 -22.44 -13.27
N GLY A 119 14.54 -22.17 -12.51
CA GLY A 119 15.42 -23.20 -11.92
C GLY A 119 14.84 -23.93 -10.69
N ARG A 120 13.74 -23.41 -10.10
CA ARG A 120 13.16 -23.88 -8.84
C ARG A 120 11.65 -24.16 -8.92
N LYS A 121 11.13 -24.36 -10.10
CA LYS A 121 9.69 -24.54 -10.36
C LYS A 121 9.05 -25.73 -9.61
N LEU A 122 9.84 -26.69 -9.12
CA LEU A 122 9.36 -27.83 -8.32
C LEU A 122 9.35 -27.56 -6.82
N ASP A 123 9.95 -26.46 -6.38
CA ASP A 123 10.02 -26.09 -4.97
C ASP A 123 8.74 -25.44 -4.47
N PHE A 124 7.92 -24.92 -5.38
CA PHE A 124 6.73 -24.14 -5.08
C PHE A 124 5.48 -24.72 -5.75
N ASP A 125 4.33 -24.49 -5.14
CA ASP A 125 3.03 -24.87 -5.67
C ASP A 125 2.42 -23.72 -6.47
N LEU A 126 2.69 -22.47 -6.07
CA LEU A 126 2.21 -21.26 -6.72
C LEU A 126 3.11 -20.05 -6.43
N VAL A 127 2.87 -18.97 -7.16
CA VAL A 127 3.48 -17.65 -6.96
C VAL A 127 2.41 -16.64 -6.55
N HIS A 128 2.71 -15.79 -5.57
CA HIS A 128 1.91 -14.62 -5.24
C HIS A 128 2.67 -13.36 -5.63
N ASP A 129 2.19 -12.61 -6.60
CA ASP A 129 2.76 -11.32 -7.00
C ASP A 129 2.06 -10.16 -6.26
N ASN A 130 2.84 -9.34 -5.57
CA ASN A 130 2.33 -8.16 -4.86
C ASN A 130 2.52 -6.90 -5.72
N GLN A 131 1.63 -6.75 -6.70
CA GLN A 131 1.52 -5.58 -7.59
C GLN A 131 2.80 -5.23 -8.38
N CYS A 132 3.64 -6.20 -8.72
CA CYS A 132 4.74 -5.97 -9.66
C CYS A 132 4.22 -5.85 -11.09
N LEU A 133 3.47 -6.86 -11.55
CA LEU A 133 2.82 -6.89 -12.87
C LEU A 133 3.78 -6.62 -14.04
N GLY A 134 5.03 -7.05 -13.91
CA GLY A 134 5.98 -7.02 -15.02
C GLY A 134 5.78 -8.21 -15.97
N TYR A 135 6.27 -8.13 -17.20
CA TYR A 135 6.10 -9.21 -18.19
C TYR A 135 6.68 -10.56 -17.76
N GLY A 136 7.67 -10.57 -16.86
CA GLY A 136 8.18 -11.80 -16.25
C GLY A 136 7.12 -12.61 -15.52
N ILE A 137 6.08 -11.95 -14.98
CA ILE A 137 4.94 -12.62 -14.31
C ILE A 137 4.18 -13.52 -15.29
N LEU A 138 3.93 -13.09 -16.53
CA LEU A 138 3.31 -13.93 -17.55
C LEU A 138 4.19 -15.11 -17.97
N ALA A 139 5.52 -14.95 -17.89
CA ALA A 139 6.44 -16.05 -18.15
C ALA A 139 6.43 -17.08 -17.02
N ILE A 140 6.32 -16.62 -15.76
CA ILE A 140 6.17 -17.48 -14.58
C ILE A 140 4.84 -18.25 -14.65
N ASP A 141 3.74 -17.58 -15.00
CA ASP A 141 2.40 -18.21 -15.07
C ASP A 141 2.32 -19.37 -16.06
N ARG A 142 3.28 -19.51 -16.98
CA ARG A 142 3.34 -20.67 -17.88
C ARG A 142 3.69 -21.99 -17.17
N PHE A 143 4.41 -21.93 -16.03
CA PHE A 143 4.87 -23.13 -15.31
C PHE A 143 4.46 -23.18 -13.84
N LEU A 144 4.24 -22.04 -13.17
CA LEU A 144 3.67 -21.93 -11.82
C LEU A 144 2.44 -21.03 -11.86
N PRO A 145 1.30 -21.44 -11.29
CA PRO A 145 0.12 -20.57 -11.20
C PRO A 145 0.45 -19.28 -10.45
N VAL A 146 0.00 -18.13 -10.96
CA VAL A 146 0.24 -16.83 -10.33
C VAL A 146 -1.06 -16.23 -9.80
N LEU A 147 -1.11 -15.97 -8.49
CA LEU A 147 -2.08 -15.06 -7.89
C LEU A 147 -1.50 -13.66 -7.85
N GLU A 148 -2.26 -12.68 -8.31
CA GLU A 148 -1.91 -11.27 -8.23
C GLU A 148 -2.66 -10.60 -7.09
N THR A 149 -1.99 -9.77 -6.25
CA THR A 149 -2.66 -8.78 -5.40
C THR A 149 -2.46 -7.39 -5.99
N LEU A 150 -3.57 -6.72 -6.32
CA LEU A 150 -3.58 -5.39 -6.89
C LEU A 150 -4.30 -4.43 -5.93
N HIS A 151 -3.53 -3.53 -5.29
CA HIS A 151 -4.05 -2.62 -4.27
C HIS A 151 -4.88 -1.47 -4.86
N HIS A 152 -4.41 -0.89 -5.97
CA HIS A 152 -5.13 0.11 -6.77
C HIS A 152 -4.43 0.29 -8.13
N PRO A 153 -5.13 0.77 -9.15
CA PRO A 153 -4.50 1.04 -10.43
C PRO A 153 -3.66 2.32 -10.35
N ILE A 154 -2.39 2.24 -10.72
CA ILE A 154 -1.42 3.37 -10.72
C ILE A 154 -1.82 4.48 -11.72
N THR A 155 -2.87 4.28 -12.49
CA THR A 155 -3.50 5.32 -13.33
C THR A 155 -3.97 6.52 -12.52
N LYS A 156 -4.42 6.32 -11.27
CA LYS A 156 -4.86 7.39 -10.36
C LYS A 156 -3.69 8.29 -9.99
N ASP A 157 -2.56 7.70 -9.59
CA ASP A 157 -1.31 8.43 -9.28
C ASP A 157 -0.86 9.24 -10.49
N ARG A 158 -0.82 8.59 -11.67
CA ARG A 158 -0.45 9.25 -12.93
C ARG A 158 -1.37 10.42 -13.26
N ALA A 159 -2.68 10.24 -13.15
CA ALA A 159 -3.66 11.30 -13.47
C ALA A 159 -3.43 12.54 -12.59
N LEU A 160 -3.21 12.31 -11.29
CA LEU A 160 -2.97 13.38 -10.33
C LEU A 160 -1.66 14.11 -10.60
N GLU A 161 -0.56 13.37 -10.84
CA GLU A 161 0.74 13.99 -11.15
C GLU A 161 0.72 14.76 -12.48
N VAL A 162 -0.02 14.28 -13.48
CA VAL A 162 -0.22 14.97 -14.75
C VAL A 162 -1.01 16.25 -14.55
N ALA A 163 -2.05 16.22 -13.70
CA ALA A 163 -2.86 17.41 -13.38
C ALA A 163 -2.04 18.50 -12.66
N HIS A 164 -1.13 18.12 -11.77
CA HIS A 164 -0.26 19.04 -11.03
C HIS A 164 1.05 19.39 -11.76
N ALA A 165 1.25 18.92 -12.99
CA ALA A 165 2.45 19.23 -13.75
C ALA A 165 2.46 20.70 -14.21
N PRO A 166 3.49 21.50 -13.87
CA PRO A 166 3.51 22.95 -14.08
C PRO A 166 3.58 23.36 -15.55
N ASN A 167 4.00 22.47 -16.44
CA ASN A 167 4.13 22.75 -17.87
C ASN A 167 4.04 21.48 -18.73
N SER A 168 3.93 21.66 -20.05
CA SER A 168 3.83 20.56 -21.03
C SER A 168 5.07 19.65 -21.07
N ARG A 169 6.26 20.19 -20.78
CA ARG A 169 7.51 19.40 -20.71
C ARG A 169 7.47 18.44 -19.52
N LYS A 170 7.07 18.94 -18.34
CA LYS A 170 6.93 18.10 -17.14
C LYS A 170 5.82 17.07 -17.31
N ARG A 171 4.68 17.46 -17.92
CA ARG A 171 3.58 16.54 -18.23
C ARG A 171 4.01 15.38 -19.14
N ARG A 172 4.82 15.67 -20.18
CA ARG A 172 5.41 14.63 -21.04
C ARG A 172 6.39 13.72 -20.28
N SER A 173 7.19 14.27 -19.38
CA SER A 173 8.11 13.52 -18.53
C SER A 173 7.34 12.57 -17.60
N VAL A 174 6.30 13.04 -16.92
CA VAL A 174 5.41 12.22 -16.07
C VAL A 174 4.77 11.10 -16.87
N ASN A 175 4.18 11.40 -18.03
CA ASN A 175 3.58 10.36 -18.89
C ASN A 175 4.58 9.30 -19.35
N ARG A 176 5.83 9.68 -19.57
CA ARG A 176 6.90 8.75 -19.94
C ARG A 176 7.31 7.87 -18.76
N TRP A 177 7.45 8.48 -17.58
CA TRP A 177 7.73 7.77 -16.33
C TRP A 177 6.70 6.67 -16.05
N TYR A 178 5.42 7.00 -16.15
CA TYR A 178 4.30 6.08 -15.96
C TYR A 178 4.02 5.16 -17.16
N GLY A 179 4.92 5.07 -18.14
CA GLY A 179 4.79 4.19 -19.30
C GLY A 179 4.62 2.70 -18.95
N PHE A 180 5.12 2.27 -17.78
CA PHE A 180 5.00 0.90 -17.27
C PHE A 180 3.55 0.51 -16.91
N VAL A 181 2.65 1.46 -16.65
CA VAL A 181 1.24 1.21 -16.33
C VAL A 181 0.53 0.43 -17.43
N LYS A 182 0.88 0.68 -18.71
CA LYS A 182 0.36 -0.11 -19.84
C LYS A 182 0.77 -1.58 -19.78
N MET A 183 1.98 -1.85 -19.31
CA MET A 183 2.46 -3.22 -19.09
C MET A 183 1.68 -3.86 -17.95
N GLN A 184 1.55 -3.18 -16.81
CA GLN A 184 0.79 -3.68 -15.66
C GLN A 184 -0.65 -4.03 -16.03
N ALA A 185 -1.36 -3.13 -16.73
CA ALA A 185 -2.72 -3.37 -17.21
C ALA A 185 -2.79 -4.59 -18.15
N ARG A 186 -1.79 -4.76 -19.03
CA ARG A 186 -1.74 -5.92 -19.93
C ARG A 186 -1.48 -7.22 -19.17
N VAL A 187 -0.58 -7.21 -18.20
CA VAL A 187 -0.28 -8.39 -17.37
C VAL A 187 -1.51 -8.77 -16.55
N ALA A 188 -2.11 -7.82 -15.81
CA ALA A 188 -3.28 -8.06 -14.97
C ALA A 188 -4.45 -8.67 -15.73
N ARG A 189 -4.75 -8.20 -16.96
CA ARG A 189 -5.82 -8.76 -17.81
C ARG A 189 -5.60 -10.22 -18.23
N ASN A 190 -4.35 -10.67 -18.26
CA ASN A 190 -4.01 -12.02 -18.72
C ASN A 190 -3.82 -13.01 -17.56
N LEU A 191 -3.96 -12.56 -16.31
CA LEU A 191 -3.93 -13.45 -15.15
C LEU A 191 -5.34 -13.98 -14.84
N PRO A 192 -5.45 -15.25 -14.49
CA PRO A 192 -6.75 -15.89 -14.26
C PRO A 192 -7.39 -15.45 -12.93
N ARG A 193 -6.58 -14.96 -11.97
CA ARG A 193 -7.03 -14.56 -10.65
C ARG A 193 -6.28 -13.33 -10.15
N VAL A 194 -7.03 -12.31 -9.73
CA VAL A 194 -6.54 -11.06 -9.15
C VAL A 194 -7.26 -10.81 -7.83
N VAL A 195 -6.54 -10.74 -6.75
CA VAL A 195 -7.05 -10.29 -5.44
C VAL A 195 -7.01 -8.77 -5.41
N VAL A 196 -8.08 -8.17 -4.93
CA VAL A 196 -8.26 -6.71 -4.84
C VAL A 196 -8.74 -6.36 -3.43
N VAL A 197 -8.27 -5.23 -2.91
CA VAL A 197 -8.41 -4.89 -1.48
C VAL A 197 -9.70 -4.14 -1.11
N SER A 198 -10.46 -3.63 -2.10
CA SER A 198 -11.72 -2.90 -1.90
C SER A 198 -12.61 -2.98 -3.14
N GLU A 199 -13.92 -2.79 -2.96
CA GLU A 199 -14.89 -2.69 -4.08
C GLU A 199 -14.59 -1.48 -4.97
N ASN A 200 -14.19 -0.35 -4.38
CA ASN A 200 -13.75 0.80 -5.14
C ASN A 200 -12.58 0.45 -6.06
N SER A 201 -11.58 -0.27 -5.55
CA SER A 201 -10.43 -0.70 -6.35
C SER A 201 -10.84 -1.71 -7.45
N ILE A 202 -11.82 -2.60 -7.21
CA ILE A 202 -12.38 -3.48 -8.26
C ILE A 202 -12.94 -2.65 -9.41
N ASN A 203 -13.74 -1.62 -9.09
CA ASN A 203 -14.33 -0.74 -10.09
C ASN A 203 -13.27 -0.01 -10.91
N ASP A 204 -12.28 0.56 -10.23
CA ASP A 204 -11.19 1.30 -10.85
C ASP A 204 -10.28 0.40 -11.70
N ILE A 205 -9.94 -0.79 -11.23
CA ILE A 205 -9.11 -1.77 -11.96
C ILE A 205 -9.86 -2.28 -13.19
N HIS A 206 -11.16 -2.56 -13.06
CA HIS A 206 -11.98 -2.93 -14.20
C HIS A 206 -12.00 -1.82 -15.27
N THR A 207 -12.22 -0.58 -14.85
CA THR A 207 -12.33 0.58 -15.75
C THR A 207 -10.98 0.94 -16.38
N ASP A 208 -9.92 1.03 -15.57
CA ASP A 208 -8.63 1.59 -15.99
C ASP A 208 -7.70 0.54 -16.61
N PHE A 209 -7.73 -0.70 -16.09
CA PHE A 209 -6.89 -1.80 -16.57
C PHE A 209 -7.64 -2.76 -17.49
N GLY A 210 -8.99 -2.77 -17.46
CA GLY A 210 -9.81 -3.68 -18.24
C GLY A 210 -9.73 -5.14 -17.76
N VAL A 211 -9.47 -5.36 -16.47
CA VAL A 211 -9.52 -6.71 -15.89
C VAL A 211 -10.98 -7.15 -15.78
N PRO A 212 -11.36 -8.34 -16.25
CA PRO A 212 -12.71 -8.86 -16.08
C PRO A 212 -13.09 -9.01 -14.60
N ARG A 213 -14.32 -8.61 -14.24
CA ARG A 213 -14.77 -8.68 -12.84
C ARG A 213 -14.76 -10.11 -12.28
N GLU A 214 -15.09 -11.10 -13.13
CA GLU A 214 -15.06 -12.52 -12.80
C GLU A 214 -13.67 -13.05 -12.40
N ASN A 215 -12.60 -12.39 -12.84
CA ASN A 215 -11.23 -12.72 -12.46
C ASN A 215 -10.80 -12.05 -11.14
N MET A 216 -11.57 -11.09 -10.63
CA MET A 216 -11.23 -10.36 -9.41
C MET A 216 -11.94 -10.94 -8.19
N ARG A 217 -11.26 -10.91 -7.04
CA ARG A 217 -11.82 -11.31 -5.74
C ARG A 217 -11.46 -10.27 -4.69
N LEU A 218 -12.46 -9.87 -3.93
CA LEU A 218 -12.27 -8.96 -2.81
C LEU A 218 -11.65 -9.69 -1.63
N VAL A 219 -10.45 -9.28 -1.25
CA VAL A 219 -9.78 -9.71 -0.01
C VAL A 219 -9.25 -8.46 0.68
N PRO A 220 -9.98 -7.93 1.67
CA PRO A 220 -9.58 -6.72 2.37
C PRO A 220 -8.26 -6.89 3.12
N VAL A 221 -7.56 -5.77 3.31
CA VAL A 221 -6.33 -5.73 4.10
C VAL A 221 -6.65 -5.81 5.58
N GLY A 222 -5.84 -6.53 6.35
CA GLY A 222 -5.99 -6.65 7.80
C GLY A 222 -5.33 -5.51 8.57
N VAL A 223 -5.71 -5.39 9.84
CA VAL A 223 -5.00 -4.64 10.88
C VAL A 223 -4.61 -5.60 12.00
N ASP A 224 -3.57 -5.28 12.74
CA ASP A 224 -3.19 -6.02 13.95
C ASP A 224 -3.83 -5.34 15.18
N PRO A 225 -4.95 -5.87 15.72
CA PRO A 225 -5.68 -5.25 16.83
C PRO A 225 -4.98 -5.42 18.19
N GLU A 226 -3.98 -6.31 18.27
CA GLU A 226 -3.17 -6.48 19.49
C GLU A 226 -2.04 -5.46 19.55
N LEU A 227 -1.54 -5.05 18.40
CA LEU A 227 -0.58 -3.96 18.29
C LEU A 227 -1.30 -2.60 18.35
N PHE A 228 -2.25 -2.37 17.44
CA PHE A 228 -3.03 -1.12 17.37
C PHE A 228 -4.24 -1.21 18.31
N LYS A 229 -4.01 -0.95 19.59
CA LYS A 229 -5.04 -0.97 20.62
C LYS A 229 -5.06 0.31 21.44
N PRO A 230 -6.19 0.62 22.09
CA PRO A 230 -6.28 1.76 22.99
C PRO A 230 -5.25 1.70 24.13
N MET A 231 -4.67 2.83 24.45
CA MET A 231 -3.75 3.01 25.57
C MET A 231 -4.37 3.97 26.62
N PRO A 232 -5.27 3.47 27.49
CA PRO A 232 -6.05 4.33 28.38
C PRO A 232 -5.21 5.07 29.43
N HIS A 233 -3.96 4.66 29.64
CA HIS A 233 -3.00 5.31 30.53
C HIS A 233 -2.24 6.48 29.86
N VAL A 234 -2.38 6.64 28.53
CA VAL A 234 -1.77 7.76 27.79
C VAL A 234 -2.79 8.89 27.71
N GLU A 235 -2.40 10.04 28.23
CA GLU A 235 -3.23 11.25 28.22
C GLU A 235 -3.21 11.90 26.83
N ARG A 236 -4.40 12.22 26.32
CA ARG A 236 -4.50 12.95 25.05
C ARG A 236 -4.07 14.40 25.23
N VAL A 237 -3.25 14.88 24.31
CA VAL A 237 -2.82 16.29 24.32
C VAL A 237 -3.86 17.14 23.58
N PRO A 238 -4.48 18.12 24.24
CA PRO A 238 -5.45 19.01 23.61
C PRO A 238 -4.91 19.67 22.34
N GLY A 239 -5.71 19.72 21.28
CA GLY A 239 -5.34 20.31 19.99
C GLY A 239 -4.32 19.49 19.17
N ARG A 240 -3.84 18.34 19.65
CA ARG A 240 -2.90 17.51 18.88
C ARG A 240 -3.60 16.70 17.82
N LEU A 241 -3.23 16.96 16.57
CA LEU A 241 -3.63 16.18 15.38
C LEU A 241 -2.50 15.22 15.00
N ILE A 242 -2.85 14.08 14.41
CA ILE A 242 -1.89 13.13 13.86
C ILE A 242 -2.30 12.66 12.47
N THR A 243 -1.32 12.51 11.58
CA THR A 243 -1.50 11.89 10.27
C THR A 243 -0.32 10.98 9.94
N THR A 244 -0.58 9.90 9.23
CA THR A 244 0.47 9.09 8.59
C THR A 244 0.47 9.41 7.10
N ALA A 245 1.51 10.08 6.64
CA ALA A 245 1.61 10.48 5.25
C ALA A 245 3.05 10.33 4.75
N SER A 246 3.21 9.76 3.55
CA SER A 246 4.44 9.96 2.80
C SER A 246 4.47 11.43 2.38
N ALA A 247 5.33 12.23 3.01
CA ALA A 247 5.48 13.63 2.65
C ALA A 247 5.78 13.77 1.14
N ASP A 248 5.22 14.79 0.52
CA ASP A 248 5.38 15.11 -0.90
C ASP A 248 4.71 14.12 -1.89
N VAL A 249 3.93 13.15 -1.43
CA VAL A 249 3.02 12.37 -2.28
C VAL A 249 1.67 13.10 -2.35
N ALA A 250 1.37 13.71 -3.49
CA ALA A 250 0.17 14.54 -3.67
C ALA A 250 -1.13 13.80 -3.32
N LEU A 251 -1.20 12.50 -3.64
CA LEU A 251 -2.35 11.63 -3.38
C LEU A 251 -2.72 11.57 -1.89
N LYS A 252 -1.74 11.75 -0.98
CA LYS A 252 -1.94 11.70 0.48
C LYS A 252 -2.50 12.99 1.08
N GLY A 253 -2.67 14.05 0.28
CA GLY A 253 -3.39 15.25 0.66
C GLY A 253 -2.79 16.09 1.80
N LEU A 254 -1.51 15.88 2.16
CA LEU A 254 -0.87 16.61 3.27
C LEU A 254 -0.94 18.14 3.09
N SER A 255 -0.87 18.65 1.86
CA SER A 255 -0.99 20.09 1.59
C SER A 255 -2.32 20.67 2.07
N TYR A 256 -3.42 19.96 1.86
CA TYR A 256 -4.75 20.39 2.33
C TYR A 256 -4.86 20.35 3.87
N LEU A 257 -4.22 19.36 4.50
CA LEU A 257 -4.15 19.29 5.96
C LEU A 257 -3.32 20.43 6.54
N LEU A 258 -2.20 20.80 5.93
CA LEU A 258 -1.39 21.96 6.35
C LEU A 258 -2.19 23.26 6.23
N GLU A 259 -2.93 23.46 5.13
CA GLU A 259 -3.81 24.62 4.96
C GLU A 259 -4.96 24.63 5.98
N ALA A 260 -5.57 23.48 6.26
CA ALA A 260 -6.60 23.36 7.29
C ALA A 260 -6.04 23.65 8.70
N THR A 261 -4.83 23.14 9.01
CA THR A 261 -4.14 23.40 10.28
C THR A 261 -3.84 24.89 10.45
N ALA A 262 -3.34 25.57 9.40
CA ALA A 262 -3.09 27.00 9.44
C ALA A 262 -4.37 27.82 9.77
N LYS A 263 -5.51 27.45 9.14
CA LYS A 263 -6.80 28.08 9.43
C LYS A 263 -7.24 27.86 10.89
N LEU A 264 -7.12 26.64 11.41
CA LEU A 264 -7.48 26.33 12.79
C LEU A 264 -6.60 27.08 13.82
N ARG A 265 -5.34 27.28 13.50
CA ARG A 265 -4.41 28.04 14.37
C ARG A 265 -4.74 29.52 14.53
N THR A 266 -5.57 30.10 13.69
CA THR A 266 -6.09 31.46 13.90
C THR A 266 -7.13 31.54 15.03
N GLU A 267 -7.68 30.39 15.45
CA GLU A 267 -8.80 30.31 16.40
C GLU A 267 -8.40 29.59 17.71
N ARG A 268 -7.44 28.66 17.64
CA ARG A 268 -7.05 27.82 18.79
C ARG A 268 -5.62 27.29 18.65
N ASP A 269 -5.05 26.82 19.73
CA ASP A 269 -3.76 26.13 19.70
C ASP A 269 -3.93 24.71 19.14
N VAL A 270 -3.35 24.47 17.95
CA VAL A 270 -3.37 23.18 17.26
C VAL A 270 -1.96 22.83 16.82
N THR A 271 -1.56 21.60 17.09
CA THR A 271 -0.30 21.01 16.62
C THR A 271 -0.56 19.79 15.73
N LEU A 272 0.34 19.52 14.79
CA LEU A 272 0.23 18.40 13.86
C LEU A 272 1.49 17.51 13.93
N THR A 273 1.29 16.27 14.32
CA THR A 273 2.30 15.20 14.19
C THR A 273 2.12 14.48 12.86
N VAL A 274 3.16 14.46 12.04
CA VAL A 274 3.17 13.73 10.75
C VAL A 274 4.11 12.54 10.87
N ILE A 275 3.55 11.33 10.85
CA ILE A 275 4.34 10.10 10.76
C ILE A 275 4.81 9.97 9.31
N GLY A 276 6.10 10.22 9.09
CA GLY A 276 6.72 10.24 7.77
C GLY A 276 8.01 11.04 7.79
N ARG A 277 8.67 11.12 6.65
CA ARG A 277 9.88 11.92 6.46
C ARG A 277 9.66 12.93 5.34
N PRO A 278 9.83 14.23 5.58
CA PRO A 278 9.79 15.23 4.52
C PRO A 278 11.03 15.06 3.63
N LYS A 279 10.90 15.37 2.35
CA LYS A 279 12.07 15.53 1.49
C LYS A 279 12.71 16.89 1.77
N PRO A 280 14.04 16.98 1.92
CA PRO A 280 14.72 18.27 2.02
C PRO A 280 14.37 19.16 0.81
N GLY A 281 13.89 20.38 1.06
CA GLY A 281 13.43 21.29 0.00
C GLY A 281 12.21 20.80 -0.78
N GLY A 282 11.43 19.87 -0.22
CA GLY A 282 10.18 19.37 -0.80
C GLY A 282 9.00 20.32 -0.59
N ARG A 283 7.93 20.09 -1.32
CA ARG A 283 6.70 20.92 -1.27
C ARG A 283 6.11 21.06 0.13
N SER A 284 6.21 20.01 0.95
CA SER A 284 5.68 20.05 2.32
C SER A 284 6.46 21.05 3.18
N ALA A 285 7.80 21.06 3.05
CA ALA A 285 8.64 22.03 3.79
C ALA A 285 8.36 23.47 3.36
N GLU A 286 8.30 23.74 2.04
CA GLU A 286 7.95 25.05 1.49
C GLU A 286 6.54 25.50 1.94
N THR A 287 5.58 24.58 1.99
CA THR A 287 4.21 24.89 2.42
C THR A 287 4.15 25.22 3.90
N ILE A 288 4.88 24.49 4.74
CA ILE A 288 4.96 24.74 6.21
C ILE A 288 5.54 26.14 6.48
N GLU A 289 6.64 26.49 5.79
CA GLU A 289 7.26 27.80 5.93
C GLU A 289 6.32 28.91 5.45
N ARG A 290 5.73 28.78 4.26
CA ARG A 290 4.78 29.75 3.69
C ARG A 290 3.56 29.99 4.57
N LEU A 291 3.07 28.94 5.27
CA LEU A 291 1.90 29.02 6.15
C LEU A 291 2.25 29.37 7.60
N GLY A 292 3.52 29.57 7.94
CA GLY A 292 3.96 29.90 9.31
C GLY A 292 3.71 28.75 10.30
N LEU A 293 3.88 27.50 9.88
CA LEU A 293 3.58 26.31 10.69
C LEU A 293 4.83 25.62 11.26
N THR A 294 5.99 26.24 11.19
CA THR A 294 7.28 25.64 11.58
C THR A 294 7.31 25.19 13.05
N ASP A 295 6.62 25.92 13.94
CA ASP A 295 6.48 25.60 15.36
C ASP A 295 5.35 24.60 15.67
N ALA A 296 4.46 24.35 14.73
CA ALA A 296 3.25 23.56 14.92
C ALA A 296 3.30 22.17 14.29
N VAL A 297 4.18 21.93 13.33
CA VAL A 297 4.26 20.66 12.57
C VAL A 297 5.54 19.92 12.94
N THR A 298 5.38 18.70 13.45
CA THR A 298 6.49 17.81 13.80
C THR A 298 6.45 16.56 12.95
N PHE A 299 7.56 16.24 12.28
CA PHE A 299 7.71 14.97 11.54
C PHE A 299 8.37 13.92 12.42
N VAL A 300 7.78 12.71 12.43
CA VAL A 300 8.32 11.54 13.13
C VAL A 300 8.49 10.42 12.12
N GLY A 301 9.71 9.93 11.95
CA GLY A 301 9.98 8.87 10.99
C GLY A 301 11.05 7.90 11.45
N GLY A 302 10.90 6.62 11.06
CA GLY A 302 11.84 5.56 11.44
C GLY A 302 11.70 5.12 12.90
N VAL A 303 10.52 5.29 13.47
CA VAL A 303 10.17 4.81 14.82
C VAL A 303 9.53 3.41 14.73
N PRO A 304 9.62 2.59 15.79
CA PRO A 304 8.94 1.30 15.86
C PRO A 304 7.41 1.46 15.88
N ASP A 305 6.72 0.37 15.55
CA ASP A 305 5.26 0.37 15.45
C ASP A 305 4.58 0.71 16.79
N GLU A 306 5.18 0.31 17.93
CA GLU A 306 4.71 0.63 19.29
C GLU A 306 4.68 2.15 19.52
N ARG A 307 5.71 2.87 19.04
CA ARG A 307 5.73 4.34 19.15
C ARG A 307 4.66 5.00 18.28
N ILE A 308 4.32 4.38 17.15
CA ILE A 308 3.21 4.85 16.31
C ILE A 308 1.88 4.75 17.08
N VAL A 309 1.64 3.64 17.78
CA VAL A 309 0.45 3.45 18.62
C VAL A 309 0.37 4.49 19.73
N GLU A 310 1.49 4.77 20.41
CA GLU A 310 1.56 5.83 21.45
C GLU A 310 1.21 7.20 20.86
N LEU A 311 1.76 7.54 19.68
CA LEU A 311 1.47 8.80 19.01
C LEU A 311 -0.02 8.94 18.63
N TYR A 312 -0.68 7.86 18.23
CA TYR A 312 -2.13 7.86 18.02
C TYR A 312 -2.88 8.04 19.35
N ALA A 313 -2.41 7.44 20.44
CA ALA A 313 -3.03 7.58 21.77
C ALA A 313 -2.88 9.00 22.33
N GLU A 314 -1.75 9.67 22.08
CA GLU A 314 -1.50 11.06 22.45
C GLU A 314 -2.36 12.08 21.67
N ALA A 315 -2.80 11.73 20.46
CA ALA A 315 -3.52 12.65 19.59
C ALA A 315 -5.02 12.76 19.94
N GLU A 316 -5.58 13.94 19.83
CA GLU A 316 -7.03 14.16 19.99
C GLU A 316 -7.81 13.65 18.79
N LEU A 317 -7.25 13.86 17.59
CA LEU A 317 -7.82 13.39 16.32
C LEU A 317 -6.73 12.81 15.41
N ALA A 318 -7.03 11.69 14.80
CA ALA A 318 -6.28 11.20 13.65
C ALA A 318 -6.89 11.73 12.35
N ILE A 319 -6.04 12.09 11.38
CA ILE A 319 -6.48 12.69 10.13
C ILE A 319 -5.96 11.88 8.93
N VAL A 320 -6.84 11.52 8.01
CA VAL A 320 -6.47 10.91 6.72
C VAL A 320 -7.01 11.80 5.60
N PRO A 321 -6.21 12.79 5.14
CA PRO A 321 -6.65 13.80 4.19
C PRO A 321 -6.50 13.38 2.73
N SER A 322 -6.38 12.08 2.47
CA SER A 322 -6.03 11.52 1.16
C SER A 322 -7.02 11.89 0.06
N LEU A 323 -6.51 12.20 -1.13
CA LEU A 323 -7.35 12.43 -2.30
C LEU A 323 -7.91 11.13 -2.88
N TYR A 324 -7.19 10.04 -2.64
CA TYR A 324 -7.59 8.69 -3.04
C TYR A 324 -6.84 7.64 -2.21
N GLU A 325 -7.54 6.58 -1.83
CA GLU A 325 -6.99 5.38 -1.21
C GLU A 325 -7.55 4.13 -1.85
N GLY A 326 -6.73 3.09 -1.98
CA GLY A 326 -7.18 1.77 -2.39
C GLY A 326 -7.83 0.99 -1.23
N PHE A 327 -7.36 1.23 0.00
CA PHE A 327 -7.90 0.72 1.26
C PHE A 327 -7.68 1.74 2.38
N SER A 328 -6.47 2.06 2.71
CA SER A 328 -5.96 2.93 3.79
C SER A 328 -5.67 2.20 5.09
N LEU A 329 -4.46 1.61 5.17
CA LEU A 329 -3.93 1.10 6.44
C LEU A 329 -3.89 2.18 7.53
N PRO A 330 -3.44 3.44 7.28
CA PRO A 330 -3.45 4.47 8.30
C PRO A 330 -4.83 4.76 8.91
N ALA A 331 -5.90 4.67 8.11
CA ALA A 331 -7.26 4.84 8.64
C ALA A 331 -7.64 3.66 9.55
N ALA A 332 -7.38 2.43 9.11
CA ALA A 332 -7.66 1.23 9.89
C ALA A 332 -6.84 1.18 11.19
N GLU A 333 -5.57 1.55 11.15
CA GLU A 333 -4.67 1.62 12.31
C GLU A 333 -5.16 2.67 13.33
N ALA A 334 -5.47 3.89 12.88
CA ALA A 334 -6.01 4.94 13.74
C ALA A 334 -7.32 4.51 14.41
N MET A 335 -8.25 3.94 13.64
CA MET A 335 -9.51 3.42 14.16
C MET A 335 -9.27 2.27 15.17
N ALA A 336 -8.33 1.37 14.90
CA ALA A 336 -8.00 0.27 15.79
C ALA A 336 -7.47 0.74 17.16
N THR A 337 -6.74 1.87 17.21
CA THR A 337 -6.32 2.48 18.49
C THR A 337 -7.47 3.15 19.27
N GLY A 338 -8.68 3.24 18.68
CA GLY A 338 -9.81 3.96 19.26
C GLY A 338 -9.66 5.48 19.19
N THR A 339 -8.70 6.01 18.41
CA THR A 339 -8.58 7.44 18.17
C THR A 339 -9.63 7.89 17.16
N ALA A 340 -10.37 8.94 17.48
CA ALA A 340 -11.38 9.47 16.57
C ALA A 340 -10.72 9.92 15.26
N LEU A 341 -11.28 9.46 14.13
CA LEU A 341 -10.73 9.68 12.82
C LEU A 341 -11.52 10.75 12.06
N VAL A 342 -10.80 11.70 11.49
CA VAL A 342 -11.28 12.57 10.39
C VAL A 342 -10.68 12.05 9.10
N ALA A 343 -11.51 11.72 8.13
CA ALA A 343 -11.06 11.21 6.84
C ALA A 343 -11.81 11.86 5.68
N THR A 344 -11.18 11.95 4.53
CA THR A 344 -11.88 12.30 3.30
C THR A 344 -12.70 11.13 2.78
N THR A 345 -13.57 11.41 1.79
CA THR A 345 -14.32 10.39 1.06
C THR A 345 -13.59 9.90 -0.20
N GLY A 346 -12.25 10.04 -0.25
CA GLY A 346 -11.45 9.70 -1.42
C GLY A 346 -11.24 8.19 -1.60
N GLY A 347 -11.64 7.65 -2.76
CA GLY A 347 -11.47 6.24 -3.09
C GLY A 347 -12.24 5.30 -2.17
N ALA A 348 -11.55 4.31 -1.61
CA ALA A 348 -12.14 3.31 -0.71
C ALA A 348 -12.28 3.77 0.76
N LEU A 349 -11.94 5.01 1.10
CA LEU A 349 -12.07 5.49 2.49
C LEU A 349 -13.47 5.28 3.08
N PRO A 350 -14.60 5.57 2.39
CA PRO A 350 -15.93 5.29 2.94
C PRO A 350 -16.18 3.80 3.22
N GLU A 351 -15.64 2.88 2.42
CA GLU A 351 -15.75 1.45 2.66
C GLU A 351 -15.03 1.03 3.95
N VAL A 352 -13.87 1.61 4.22
CA VAL A 352 -13.08 1.33 5.42
C VAL A 352 -13.64 2.05 6.63
N THR A 353 -13.85 3.35 6.54
CA THR A 353 -14.15 4.19 7.70
C THR A 353 -15.62 4.19 8.11
N GLY A 354 -16.54 3.95 7.16
CA GLY A 354 -17.98 3.85 7.40
C GLY A 354 -18.72 5.18 7.32
N THR A 355 -19.63 5.43 8.27
CA THR A 355 -20.61 6.50 8.22
C THR A 355 -20.15 7.74 9.01
N ASP A 356 -20.36 8.93 8.43
CA ASP A 356 -20.10 10.21 9.10
C ASP A 356 -20.89 10.38 10.39
N GLY A 357 -20.21 10.84 11.45
CA GLY A 357 -20.79 11.07 12.77
C GLY A 357 -21.11 9.78 13.55
N GLU A 358 -20.85 8.60 12.98
CA GLU A 358 -21.01 7.30 13.63
C GLU A 358 -19.64 6.64 13.88
N THR A 359 -18.88 6.35 12.84
CA THR A 359 -17.61 5.64 12.91
C THR A 359 -16.40 6.48 12.43
N VAL A 360 -16.67 7.60 11.82
CA VAL A 360 -15.69 8.55 11.25
C VAL A 360 -16.30 9.95 11.22
N LEU A 361 -15.47 10.99 11.15
CA LEU A 361 -15.87 12.33 10.71
C LEU A 361 -15.37 12.52 9.29
N SER A 362 -16.26 12.72 8.32
CA SER A 362 -15.89 12.72 6.91
C SER A 362 -16.07 14.07 6.22
N CYS A 363 -15.22 14.33 5.21
CA CYS A 363 -15.30 15.51 4.36
C CYS A 363 -14.92 15.16 2.91
N PRO A 364 -15.24 16.03 1.93
CA PRO A 364 -14.78 15.86 0.56
C PRO A 364 -13.24 15.89 0.44
N PRO A 365 -12.63 15.12 -0.48
CA PRO A 365 -11.21 15.19 -0.75
C PRO A 365 -10.84 16.51 -1.48
N GLY A 366 -9.64 17.03 -1.20
CA GLY A 366 -9.11 18.21 -1.90
C GLY A 366 -9.72 19.54 -1.46
N ASP A 367 -10.41 19.59 -0.33
CA ASP A 367 -11.04 20.78 0.22
C ASP A 367 -10.51 21.07 1.64
N ALA A 368 -9.61 22.04 1.74
CA ALA A 368 -9.00 22.44 3.02
C ALA A 368 -10.00 23.13 3.96
N ASP A 369 -11.03 23.80 3.45
CA ASP A 369 -12.06 24.45 4.26
C ASP A 369 -13.00 23.41 4.88
N ALA A 370 -13.49 22.47 4.08
CA ALA A 370 -14.29 21.35 4.58
C ALA A 370 -13.51 20.49 5.59
N LEU A 371 -12.21 20.26 5.34
CA LEU A 371 -11.34 19.53 6.26
C LEU A 371 -11.17 20.30 7.60
N ALA A 372 -10.91 21.60 7.55
CA ALA A 372 -10.81 22.43 8.76
C ALA A 372 -12.13 22.44 9.56
N ALA A 373 -13.26 22.56 8.88
CA ALA A 373 -14.58 22.53 9.52
C ALA A 373 -14.86 21.18 10.20
N THR A 374 -14.46 20.07 9.56
CA THR A 374 -14.66 18.72 10.08
C THR A 374 -13.71 18.46 11.28
N ILE A 375 -12.46 18.91 11.23
CA ILE A 375 -11.53 18.85 12.36
C ILE A 375 -12.09 19.67 13.53
N ARG A 376 -12.55 20.91 13.29
CA ARG A 376 -13.19 21.77 14.30
C ARG A 376 -14.35 21.06 14.98
N ARG A 377 -15.28 20.47 14.22
CA ARG A 377 -16.40 19.68 14.73
C ARG A 377 -15.93 18.56 15.69
N GLY A 378 -14.86 17.87 15.33
CA GLY A 378 -14.27 16.85 16.19
C GLY A 378 -13.60 17.43 17.44
N LEU A 379 -12.90 18.55 17.37
CA LEU A 379 -12.24 19.18 18.50
C LEU A 379 -13.25 19.80 19.49
N ASP A 380 -14.37 20.33 19.00
CA ASP A 380 -15.40 20.98 19.81
C ASP A 380 -16.28 20.02 20.59
N ASP A 381 -16.42 18.76 20.15
CA ASP A 381 -17.35 17.79 20.74
C ASP A 381 -16.61 16.53 21.24
N ALA A 382 -16.28 16.53 22.54
CA ALA A 382 -15.60 15.40 23.19
C ALA A 382 -16.48 14.12 23.22
N ALA A 383 -17.80 14.26 23.33
CA ALA A 383 -18.71 13.13 23.33
C ALA A 383 -18.77 12.47 21.93
N LEU A 384 -18.80 13.28 20.89
CA LEU A 384 -18.74 12.82 19.50
C LEU A 384 -17.40 12.11 19.23
N ARG A 385 -16.25 12.67 19.71
CA ARG A 385 -14.95 11.99 19.58
C ARG A 385 -14.94 10.62 20.25
N ALA A 386 -15.44 10.54 21.47
CA ALA A 386 -15.52 9.27 22.21
C ALA A 386 -16.39 8.23 21.47
N LYS A 387 -17.55 8.66 21.00
CA LYS A 387 -18.49 7.81 20.22
C LYS A 387 -17.83 7.29 18.96
N VAL A 388 -17.28 8.20 18.14
CA VAL A 388 -16.69 7.87 16.84
C VAL A 388 -15.45 6.99 17.02
N GLY A 389 -14.60 7.26 18.01
CA GLY A 389 -13.44 6.44 18.29
C GLY A 389 -13.79 5.01 18.70
N ALA A 390 -14.76 4.84 19.59
CA ALA A 390 -15.22 3.52 20.04
C ALA A 390 -15.86 2.72 18.89
N ALA A 391 -16.81 3.31 18.17
CA ALA A 391 -17.50 2.67 17.06
C ALA A 391 -16.55 2.38 15.87
N GLY A 392 -15.58 3.28 15.62
CA GLY A 392 -14.55 3.09 14.63
C GLY A 392 -13.68 1.86 14.93
N ARG A 393 -13.24 1.71 16.19
CA ARG A 393 -12.49 0.52 16.61
C ARG A 393 -13.32 -0.76 16.44
N GLU A 394 -14.54 -0.79 16.93
CA GLU A 394 -15.42 -1.96 16.79
C GLU A 394 -15.55 -2.38 15.32
N ARG A 395 -15.78 -1.41 14.43
CA ARG A 395 -15.88 -1.65 12.99
C ARG A 395 -14.64 -2.33 12.42
N VAL A 396 -13.45 -1.81 12.74
CA VAL A 396 -12.20 -2.31 12.17
C VAL A 396 -11.85 -3.68 12.74
N VAL A 397 -11.90 -3.84 14.06
CA VAL A 397 -11.51 -5.08 14.75
C VAL A 397 -12.43 -6.24 14.39
N SER A 398 -13.74 -5.97 14.22
CA SER A 398 -14.71 -7.01 13.84
C SER A 398 -14.62 -7.46 12.38
N ARG A 399 -14.04 -6.66 11.49
CA ARG A 399 -14.08 -6.91 10.04
C ARG A 399 -12.73 -7.31 9.44
N TRP A 400 -11.62 -6.73 9.92
CA TRP A 400 -10.34 -6.83 9.22
C TRP A 400 -9.22 -7.23 10.16
N SER A 401 -8.79 -8.47 10.07
CA SER A 401 -7.59 -8.99 10.72
C SER A 401 -6.69 -9.65 9.69
N TRP A 402 -5.38 -9.65 9.93
CA TRP A 402 -4.43 -10.34 9.06
C TRP A 402 -4.69 -11.84 8.96
N ALA A 403 -5.20 -12.46 10.02
CA ALA A 403 -5.60 -13.86 10.00
C ALA A 403 -6.78 -14.09 9.02
N HIS A 404 -7.75 -13.18 8.97
CA HIS A 404 -8.85 -13.23 8.02
C HIS A 404 -8.35 -13.03 6.58
N THR A 405 -7.52 -12.00 6.36
CA THR A 405 -6.89 -11.73 5.05
C THR A 405 -6.11 -12.94 4.54
N ALA A 406 -5.32 -13.59 5.42
CA ALA A 406 -4.54 -14.77 5.04
C ALA A 406 -5.45 -15.95 4.70
N LYS A 407 -6.50 -16.24 5.49
CA LYS A 407 -7.45 -17.31 5.20
C LYS A 407 -8.15 -17.09 3.85
N ALA A 408 -8.68 -15.90 3.61
CA ALA A 408 -9.32 -15.56 2.34
C ALA A 408 -8.32 -15.62 1.15
N THR A 409 -7.05 -15.26 1.37
CA THR A 409 -6.00 -15.40 0.35
C THR A 409 -5.70 -16.88 0.05
N VAL A 410 -5.64 -17.74 1.08
CA VAL A 410 -5.44 -19.20 0.91
C VAL A 410 -6.60 -19.83 0.13
N GLU A 411 -7.84 -19.40 0.35
CA GLU A 411 -8.97 -19.83 -0.47
C GLU A 411 -8.72 -19.51 -1.95
N GLN A 412 -8.22 -18.31 -2.26
CA GLN A 412 -7.90 -17.93 -3.64
C GLN A 412 -6.71 -18.71 -4.22
N TYR A 413 -5.73 -19.09 -3.42
CA TYR A 413 -4.66 -20.01 -3.86
C TYR A 413 -5.24 -21.36 -4.26
N ARG A 414 -6.13 -21.92 -3.47
CA ARG A 414 -6.74 -23.24 -3.75
C ARG A 414 -7.64 -23.21 -4.98
N GLU A 415 -8.50 -22.19 -5.12
CA GLU A 415 -9.30 -22.00 -6.32
C GLU A 415 -8.41 -21.89 -7.59
N LEU A 416 -7.31 -21.11 -7.51
CA LEU A 416 -6.36 -20.97 -8.62
C LEU A 416 -5.72 -22.30 -9.02
N LEU A 417 -5.33 -23.14 -8.04
CA LEU A 417 -4.75 -24.46 -8.28
C LEU A 417 -5.77 -25.41 -8.90
N GLU A 418 -7.04 -25.38 -8.46
CA GLU A 418 -8.15 -26.14 -9.04
C GLU A 418 -8.40 -25.75 -10.49
N MET A 419 -8.51 -24.44 -10.80
CA MET A 419 -8.66 -23.91 -12.18
C MET A 419 -7.52 -24.37 -13.08
N ARG A 420 -6.28 -24.41 -12.57
CA ARG A 420 -5.10 -24.85 -13.32
C ARG A 420 -5.15 -26.36 -13.61
N ALA A 421 -5.59 -27.17 -12.64
CA ALA A 421 -5.74 -28.61 -12.81
C ALA A 421 -6.82 -28.96 -13.86
N GLU A 422 -7.94 -28.26 -13.86
CA GLU A 422 -9.03 -28.42 -14.82
C GLU A 422 -8.59 -28.05 -16.24
N SER A 423 -7.92 -26.91 -16.42
CA SER A 423 -7.41 -26.48 -17.74
C SER A 423 -6.33 -27.42 -18.29
N GLY A 424 -5.56 -28.07 -17.42
CA GLY A 424 -4.58 -29.11 -17.78
C GLY A 424 -5.21 -30.44 -18.21
N ARG A 425 -6.38 -30.78 -17.65
CA ARG A 425 -7.17 -31.97 -18.07
C ARG A 425 -7.82 -31.77 -19.43
N GLY A 426 -8.34 -30.56 -19.70
CA GLY A 426 -8.99 -30.27 -21.01
C GLY A 426 -8.04 -30.23 -22.20
N ARG A 427 -6.71 -30.18 -22.00
CA ARG A 427 -5.69 -30.25 -23.08
C ARG A 427 -5.18 -31.65 -23.35
N ARG A 428 -5.63 -32.67 -22.61
CA ARG A 428 -5.24 -34.08 -22.76
C ARG A 428 -6.36 -34.95 -23.36
N CYS A 429 -7.50 -34.36 -23.74
CA CYS A 429 -8.58 -35.04 -24.47
C CYS A 429 -8.56 -34.70 -25.95
#